data_36454fb8e099e35e74157898b273f335
#
_entry.id   36454fb8e099e35e74157898b273f335
#
_cell.length_a   1.000
_cell.length_b   1.000
_cell.length_c   1.000
_cell.angle_alpha   90.00
_cell.angle_beta   90.00
_cell.angle_gamma   90.00
#
_symmetry.space_group_name_H-M   'P 1'
#
loop_
_entity.id
_entity.type
_entity.pdbx_description
1 polymer ?
#
loop_
_entity_poly.entity_id
_entity_poly.type
_entity_poly.pdbx_seq_one_letter_code
_entity_poly.pdbx_strand_id
1 'polypeptide(L)'
;LAGTQAMGAPLPWILYVPGSAWFPQNLARAIPNMIDFSKQTGFAIAIAAYRPSTIAKAPAQLVDMKAAIRFLRANADSYNLDPARVAIWGTSSGGHMASLVGLTAENQAFTNEIHRAESDAVRAVVNFFGPTDFRRMNDHPSVIDHDAPTSPESVVVGGPIQDPRYRDKVNAYNPVTYVDASRR
;
A
#
# COMPACT_ATOMS: atom_id res chain seq x y z
N LEU A 1 4.77 29.59 -22.99
CA LEU A 1 5.18 28.31 -23.59
C LEU A 1 6.65 28.12 -23.22
N ALA A 2 6.92 27.52 -22.07
CA ALA A 2 8.25 27.09 -21.68
C ALA A 2 8.64 25.90 -22.59
N GLY A 3 9.85 25.97 -23.17
CA GLY A 3 10.36 24.97 -24.08
C GLY A 3 10.31 23.56 -23.45
N THR A 4 9.96 22.59 -24.26
CA THR A 4 10.11 21.17 -23.97
C THR A 4 11.60 20.87 -23.78
N GLN A 5 12.09 20.94 -22.52
CA GLN A 5 13.33 20.26 -22.18
C GLN A 5 13.10 18.78 -22.52
N ALA A 6 13.99 18.20 -23.32
CA ALA A 6 13.96 16.77 -23.59
C ALA A 6 14.05 16.05 -22.24
N MET A 7 12.94 15.43 -21.81
CA MET A 7 12.93 14.61 -20.62
C MET A 7 13.90 13.45 -20.86
N GLY A 8 14.76 13.16 -19.90
CA GLY A 8 15.65 11.99 -19.96
C GLY A 8 14.86 10.68 -20.08
N ALA A 9 15.55 9.55 -20.10
CA ALA A 9 14.89 8.24 -20.12
C ALA A 9 13.90 8.11 -18.96
N PRO A 10 12.75 7.43 -19.17
CA PRO A 10 11.74 7.21 -18.12
C PRO A 10 12.35 6.58 -16.87
N LEU A 11 11.99 7.09 -15.70
CA LEU A 11 12.57 6.72 -14.42
C LEU A 11 11.85 5.50 -13.81
N PRO A 12 12.57 4.57 -13.19
CA PRO A 12 11.96 3.61 -12.28
C PRO A 12 11.34 4.38 -11.10
N TRP A 13 10.23 3.85 -10.56
CA TRP A 13 9.54 4.57 -9.53
C TRP A 13 9.03 3.69 -8.40
N ILE A 14 8.83 4.33 -7.27
CA ILE A 14 8.35 3.70 -6.04
C ILE A 14 7.09 4.44 -5.57
N LEU A 15 6.02 3.69 -5.31
CA LEU A 15 4.89 4.19 -4.54
C LEU A 15 5.23 4.03 -3.06
N TYR A 16 5.47 5.13 -2.36
CA TYR A 16 5.72 5.13 -0.93
C TYR A 16 4.43 5.38 -0.14
N VAL A 17 4.17 4.51 0.83
CA VAL A 17 2.96 4.54 1.69
C VAL A 17 3.38 4.68 3.14
N PRO A 18 3.27 5.88 3.75
CA PRO A 18 3.61 6.07 5.16
C PRO A 18 2.61 5.38 6.09
N GLY A 19 3.10 4.93 7.25
CA GLY A 19 2.28 4.36 8.30
C GLY A 19 1.40 5.39 9.01
N SER A 20 0.24 4.95 9.50
CA SER A 20 -0.71 5.76 10.27
C SER A 20 -1.68 4.91 11.09
N ALA A 21 -1.40 3.61 11.26
CA ALA A 21 -2.39 2.66 11.82
C ALA A 21 -3.75 2.71 11.09
N TRP A 22 -3.72 2.90 9.78
CA TRP A 22 -4.88 3.10 8.88
C TRP A 22 -5.75 4.32 9.20
N PHE A 23 -5.31 5.21 10.10
CA PHE A 23 -5.92 6.52 10.35
C PHE A 23 -5.45 7.58 9.34
N PRO A 24 -5.90 8.86 9.43
CA PRO A 24 -5.44 9.91 8.53
C PRO A 24 -3.92 10.04 8.49
N GLN A 25 -3.36 10.11 7.28
CA GLN A 25 -1.92 10.19 7.05
C GLN A 25 -1.46 11.65 6.91
N ASN A 26 -0.30 11.97 7.47
CA ASN A 26 0.40 13.22 7.21
C ASN A 26 1.54 12.99 6.22
N LEU A 27 1.25 13.13 4.93
CA LEU A 27 2.23 12.89 3.86
C LEU A 27 3.41 13.85 3.93
N ALA A 28 3.22 15.08 4.41
CA ALA A 28 4.26 16.09 4.47
C ALA A 28 5.49 15.64 5.29
N ARG A 29 5.29 14.78 6.30
CA ARG A 29 6.40 14.25 7.10
C ARG A 29 7.35 13.36 6.33
N ALA A 30 6.89 12.71 5.28
CA ALA A 30 7.72 11.81 4.48
C ALA A 30 8.51 12.55 3.38
N ILE A 31 8.04 13.72 2.95
CA ILE A 31 8.57 14.43 1.78
C ILE A 31 10.09 14.66 1.85
N PRO A 32 10.68 15.22 2.92
CA PRO A 32 12.12 15.48 2.95
C PRO A 32 12.95 14.23 2.72
N ASN A 33 12.66 13.15 3.45
CA ASN A 33 13.40 11.89 3.35
C ASN A 33 13.23 11.25 1.96
N MET A 34 12.05 11.35 1.36
CA MET A 34 11.77 10.78 0.04
C MET A 34 12.45 11.60 -1.08
N ILE A 35 12.59 12.92 -0.93
CA ILE A 35 13.37 13.74 -1.84
C ILE A 35 14.85 13.34 -1.78
N ASP A 36 15.40 13.19 -0.59
CA ASP A 36 16.80 12.80 -0.42
C ASP A 36 17.08 11.39 -0.97
N PHE A 37 16.19 10.46 -0.71
CA PHE A 37 16.27 9.11 -1.27
C PHE A 37 16.21 9.13 -2.81
N SER A 38 15.27 9.88 -3.39
CA SER A 38 15.14 10.05 -4.84
C SER A 38 16.42 10.58 -5.48
N LYS A 39 17.01 11.64 -4.88
CA LYS A 39 18.27 12.23 -5.36
C LYS A 39 19.45 11.26 -5.30
N GLN A 40 19.52 10.42 -4.26
CA GLN A 40 20.60 9.46 -4.08
C GLN A 40 20.51 8.25 -4.99
N THR A 41 19.28 7.84 -5.33
CA THR A 41 19.04 6.55 -6.00
C THR A 41 18.60 6.68 -7.46
N GLY A 42 18.12 7.85 -7.87
CA GLY A 42 17.55 8.08 -9.19
C GLY A 42 16.15 7.49 -9.40
N PHE A 43 15.51 6.95 -8.35
CA PHE A 43 14.10 6.56 -8.44
C PHE A 43 13.19 7.79 -8.34
N ALA A 44 12.15 7.84 -9.16
CA ALA A 44 11.03 8.73 -8.90
C ALA A 44 10.20 8.20 -7.72
N ILE A 45 9.74 9.08 -6.83
CA ILE A 45 8.94 8.70 -5.66
C ILE A 45 7.57 9.35 -5.75
N ALA A 46 6.53 8.53 -5.73
CA ALA A 46 5.16 8.96 -5.49
C ALA A 46 4.79 8.64 -4.04
N ILE A 47 4.29 9.62 -3.29
CA ILE A 47 3.81 9.41 -1.92
C ILE A 47 2.29 9.39 -1.97
N ALA A 48 1.68 8.26 -1.53
CA ALA A 48 0.24 8.08 -1.60
C ALA A 48 -0.40 7.96 -0.22
N ALA A 49 -1.60 8.52 -0.09
CA ALA A 49 -2.50 8.28 1.02
C ALA A 49 -3.69 7.42 0.57
N TYR A 50 -4.23 6.66 1.50
CA TYR A 50 -5.48 5.92 1.36
C TYR A 50 -6.59 6.57 2.18
N ARG A 51 -7.84 6.23 1.89
CA ARG A 51 -8.98 6.60 2.75
C ARG A 51 -8.78 6.03 4.15
N PRO A 52 -8.81 6.88 5.19
CA PRO A 52 -8.60 6.39 6.55
C PRO A 52 -9.75 5.48 7.01
N SER A 53 -9.46 4.60 7.95
CA SER A 53 -10.41 3.64 8.53
C SER A 53 -11.61 4.29 9.22
N THR A 54 -11.52 5.57 9.54
CA THR A 54 -12.62 6.40 10.05
C THR A 54 -13.64 6.78 8.97
N ILE A 55 -13.25 6.73 7.69
CA ILE A 55 -14.12 7.06 6.54
C ILE A 55 -14.56 5.78 5.82
N ALA A 56 -13.64 4.83 5.61
CA ALA A 56 -13.93 3.59 4.90
C ALA A 56 -13.18 2.40 5.51
N LYS A 57 -13.88 1.28 5.64
CA LYS A 57 -13.30 0.03 6.16
C LYS A 57 -12.58 -0.76 5.06
N ALA A 58 -11.81 -1.76 5.47
CA ALA A 58 -11.23 -2.73 4.54
C ALA A 58 -12.31 -3.27 3.58
N PRO A 59 -11.98 -3.42 2.28
CA PRO A 59 -10.67 -3.31 1.65
C PRO A 59 -10.36 -1.94 1.03
N ALA A 60 -11.04 -0.86 1.42
CA ALA A 60 -10.95 0.45 0.75
C ALA A 60 -9.51 0.96 0.60
N GLN A 61 -8.65 0.79 1.61
CA GLN A 61 -7.26 1.23 1.60
C GLN A 61 -6.44 0.50 0.52
N LEU A 62 -6.65 -0.81 0.39
CA LEU A 62 -5.99 -1.62 -0.64
C LEU A 62 -6.45 -1.21 -2.05
N VAL A 63 -7.75 -1.01 -2.23
CA VAL A 63 -8.32 -0.54 -3.50
C VAL A 63 -7.74 0.81 -3.90
N ASP A 64 -7.55 1.73 -2.93
CA ASP A 64 -6.96 3.05 -3.18
C ASP A 64 -5.50 2.94 -3.64
N MET A 65 -4.69 2.09 -3.00
CA MET A 65 -3.28 1.91 -3.38
C MET A 65 -3.14 1.28 -4.78
N LYS A 66 -3.96 0.30 -5.09
CA LYS A 66 -4.01 -0.30 -6.44
C LYS A 66 -4.45 0.71 -7.49
N ALA A 67 -5.45 1.53 -7.18
CA ALA A 67 -5.89 2.61 -8.07
C ALA A 67 -4.79 3.67 -8.29
N ALA A 68 -4.01 4.00 -7.26
CA ALA A 68 -2.88 4.92 -7.38
C ALA A 68 -1.80 4.38 -8.33
N ILE A 69 -1.49 3.09 -8.26
CA ILE A 69 -0.55 2.45 -9.19
C ILE A 69 -1.07 2.52 -10.62
N ARG A 70 -2.33 2.15 -10.85
CA ARG A 70 -2.95 2.20 -12.18
C ARG A 70 -3.00 3.61 -12.74
N PHE A 71 -3.35 4.61 -11.90
CA PHE A 71 -3.34 6.02 -12.29
C PHE A 71 -1.95 6.49 -12.74
N LEU A 72 -0.91 6.20 -11.96
CA LEU A 72 0.45 6.59 -12.31
C LEU A 72 0.96 5.87 -13.56
N ARG A 73 0.57 4.62 -13.76
CA ARG A 73 0.92 3.84 -14.95
C ARG A 73 0.24 4.41 -16.20
N ALA A 74 -1.05 4.73 -16.12
CA ALA A 74 -1.80 5.33 -17.22
C ALA A 74 -1.28 6.74 -17.60
N ASN A 75 -0.64 7.44 -16.66
CA ASN A 75 -0.11 8.78 -16.87
C ASN A 75 1.44 8.80 -16.83
N ALA A 76 2.09 7.66 -17.08
CA ALA A 76 3.52 7.50 -16.92
C ALA A 76 4.33 8.50 -17.76
N ASP A 77 3.93 8.74 -19.00
CA ASP A 77 4.58 9.70 -19.90
C ASP A 77 4.53 11.13 -19.33
N SER A 78 3.41 11.52 -18.71
CA SER A 78 3.26 12.87 -18.14
C SER A 78 4.18 13.13 -16.95
N TYR A 79 4.59 12.07 -16.26
CA TYR A 79 5.46 12.10 -15.08
C TYR A 79 6.89 11.61 -15.37
N ASN A 80 7.21 11.27 -16.64
CA ASN A 80 8.47 10.65 -17.04
C ASN A 80 8.80 9.37 -16.23
N LEU A 81 7.79 8.52 -16.02
CA LEU A 81 7.91 7.25 -15.29
C LEU A 81 8.01 6.08 -16.28
N ASP A 82 8.75 5.04 -15.89
CA ASP A 82 8.73 3.78 -16.61
C ASP A 82 7.57 2.90 -16.08
N PRO A 83 6.53 2.65 -16.87
CA PRO A 83 5.37 1.89 -16.43
C PRO A 83 5.69 0.42 -16.09
N ALA A 84 6.83 -0.10 -16.53
CA ALA A 84 7.26 -1.47 -16.26
C ALA A 84 8.14 -1.60 -15.01
N ARG A 85 8.74 -0.51 -14.51
CA ARG A 85 9.68 -0.52 -13.37
C ARG A 85 9.07 0.12 -12.14
N VAL A 86 8.11 -0.59 -11.51
CA VAL A 86 7.32 -0.13 -10.37
C VAL A 86 7.63 -0.96 -9.14
N ALA A 87 7.87 -0.29 -8.03
CA ALA A 87 7.92 -0.90 -6.70
C ALA A 87 6.92 -0.22 -5.75
N ILE A 88 6.57 -0.91 -4.67
CA ILE A 88 5.84 -0.31 -3.56
C ILE A 88 6.66 -0.45 -2.28
N TRP A 89 6.71 0.61 -1.49
CA TRP A 89 7.40 0.64 -0.21
C TRP A 89 6.51 1.27 0.86
N GLY A 90 6.35 0.59 1.97
CA GLY A 90 5.54 1.10 3.06
C GLY A 90 6.13 0.83 4.44
N THR A 91 5.69 1.61 5.41
CA THR A 91 6.06 1.48 6.82
C THR A 91 4.81 1.25 7.67
N SER A 92 4.88 0.37 8.68
CA SER A 92 3.74 0.06 9.58
C SER A 92 2.49 -0.33 8.77
N SER A 93 1.34 0.33 8.98
CA SER A 93 0.13 0.10 8.16
C SER A 93 0.35 0.31 6.66
N GLY A 94 1.30 1.18 6.24
CA GLY A 94 1.73 1.29 4.86
C GLY A 94 2.50 0.07 4.37
N GLY A 95 3.33 -0.55 5.24
CA GLY A 95 4.00 -1.82 4.95
C GLY A 95 3.02 -2.97 4.77
N HIS A 96 1.95 -3.00 5.59
CA HIS A 96 0.84 -3.92 5.39
C HIS A 96 0.18 -3.72 4.02
N MET A 97 -0.10 -2.47 3.60
CA MET A 97 -0.64 -2.18 2.27
C MET A 97 0.31 -2.60 1.16
N ALA A 98 1.62 -2.36 1.32
CA ALA A 98 2.62 -2.77 0.35
C ALA A 98 2.62 -4.29 0.14
N SER A 99 2.55 -5.06 1.23
CA SER A 99 2.45 -6.53 1.18
C SER A 99 1.18 -6.99 0.47
N LEU A 100 0.02 -6.43 0.82
CA LEU A 100 -1.24 -6.79 0.17
C LEU A 100 -1.25 -6.45 -1.31
N VAL A 101 -0.75 -5.28 -1.72
CA VAL A 101 -0.64 -4.91 -3.14
C VAL A 101 0.17 -5.96 -3.90
N GLY A 102 1.36 -6.31 -3.40
CA GLY A 102 2.23 -7.27 -4.08
C GLY A 102 1.65 -8.68 -4.16
N LEU A 103 0.99 -9.14 -3.10
CA LEU A 103 0.44 -10.50 -3.01
C LEU A 103 -0.90 -10.68 -3.73
N THR A 104 -1.64 -9.59 -3.98
CA THR A 104 -2.97 -9.62 -4.58
C THR A 104 -3.02 -8.93 -5.95
N ALA A 105 -1.89 -8.87 -6.67
CA ALA A 105 -1.84 -8.25 -7.99
C ALA A 105 -2.96 -8.80 -8.89
N GLU A 106 -3.63 -7.88 -9.59
CA GLU A 106 -4.72 -8.16 -10.55
C GLU A 106 -5.94 -8.90 -9.97
N ASN A 107 -6.05 -9.03 -8.64
CA ASN A 107 -7.22 -9.60 -8.02
C ASN A 107 -8.42 -8.65 -8.14
N GLN A 108 -9.43 -9.10 -8.89
CA GLN A 108 -10.63 -8.29 -9.21
C GLN A 108 -11.46 -7.92 -7.98
N ALA A 109 -11.38 -8.69 -6.89
CA ALA A 109 -12.06 -8.35 -5.63
C ALA A 109 -11.55 -7.05 -4.98
N PHE A 110 -10.34 -6.59 -5.37
CA PHE A 110 -9.70 -5.36 -4.86
C PHE A 110 -9.49 -4.32 -5.95
N THR A 111 -10.34 -4.31 -6.96
CA THR A 111 -10.29 -3.39 -8.10
C THR A 111 -11.46 -2.40 -8.05
N ASN A 112 -11.25 -1.22 -8.65
CA ASN A 112 -12.29 -0.24 -8.96
C ASN A 112 -12.16 0.21 -10.42
N GLU A 113 -13.03 1.12 -10.88
CA GLU A 113 -13.08 1.57 -12.27
C GLU A 113 -11.94 2.53 -12.67
N ILE A 114 -11.13 3.04 -11.70
CA ILE A 114 -10.05 3.98 -12.00
C ILE A 114 -8.96 3.26 -12.79
N HIS A 115 -8.79 3.65 -14.05
CA HIS A 115 -7.83 3.07 -15.00
C HIS A 115 -7.80 1.53 -14.96
N ARG A 116 -8.97 0.89 -14.97
CA ARG A 116 -9.14 -0.55 -14.78
C ARG A 116 -8.40 -1.41 -15.82
N ALA A 117 -8.10 -0.85 -16.98
CA ALA A 117 -7.33 -1.52 -18.03
C ALA A 117 -5.83 -1.63 -17.70
N GLU A 118 -5.34 -0.80 -16.77
CA GLU A 118 -3.96 -0.83 -16.34
C GLU A 118 -3.72 -1.89 -15.27
N SER A 119 -2.52 -2.48 -15.28
CA SER A 119 -2.10 -3.42 -14.25
C SER A 119 -1.78 -2.71 -12.93
N ASP A 120 -2.14 -3.31 -11.79
CA ASP A 120 -1.73 -2.91 -10.44
C ASP A 120 -0.52 -3.71 -9.92
N ALA A 121 0.06 -4.59 -10.75
CA ALA A 121 1.21 -5.40 -10.36
C ALA A 121 2.46 -4.55 -10.14
N VAL A 122 3.28 -4.94 -9.18
CA VAL A 122 4.56 -4.32 -8.87
C VAL A 122 5.70 -5.33 -8.99
N ARG A 123 6.92 -4.85 -9.27
CA ARG A 123 8.11 -5.70 -9.40
C ARG A 123 8.79 -6.00 -8.07
N ALA A 124 8.61 -5.13 -7.08
CA ALA A 124 9.21 -5.30 -5.77
C ALA A 124 8.31 -4.71 -4.69
N VAL A 125 8.37 -5.32 -3.52
CA VAL A 125 7.68 -4.89 -2.31
C VAL A 125 8.71 -4.69 -1.21
N VAL A 126 8.65 -3.53 -0.56
CA VAL A 126 9.43 -3.26 0.65
C VAL A 126 8.44 -3.03 1.80
N ASN A 127 8.41 -3.97 2.73
CA ASN A 127 7.61 -3.88 3.93
C ASN A 127 8.50 -3.58 5.14
N PHE A 128 8.39 -2.38 5.70
CA PHE A 128 9.04 -2.03 6.95
C PHE A 128 8.05 -2.20 8.10
N PHE A 129 8.22 -3.28 8.88
CA PHE A 129 7.46 -3.61 10.10
C PHE A 129 5.93 -3.48 9.94
N GLY A 130 5.40 -3.74 8.77
CA GLY A 130 3.95 -3.83 8.54
C GLY A 130 3.40 -5.16 9.06
N PRO A 131 2.21 -5.16 9.68
CA PRO A 131 1.55 -6.40 10.10
C PRO A 131 1.31 -7.34 8.92
N THR A 132 1.47 -8.63 9.16
CA THR A 132 1.23 -9.67 8.15
C THR A 132 0.12 -10.64 8.55
N ASP A 133 -0.14 -10.78 9.84
CA ASP A 133 -1.28 -11.53 10.39
C ASP A 133 -1.84 -10.81 11.63
N PHE A 134 -3.01 -10.20 11.48
CA PHE A 134 -3.66 -9.44 12.54
C PHE A 134 -3.98 -10.27 13.77
N ARG A 135 -4.32 -11.55 13.59
CA ARG A 135 -4.73 -12.41 14.71
C ARG A 135 -3.58 -12.91 15.57
N ARG A 136 -2.36 -12.71 15.11
CA ARG A 136 -1.14 -13.14 15.80
C ARG A 136 -0.29 -11.99 16.33
N MET A 137 -0.78 -10.76 16.25
CA MET A 137 0.01 -9.62 16.71
C MET A 137 0.24 -9.63 18.22
N ASN A 138 -0.70 -10.16 19.00
CA ASN A 138 -0.54 -10.32 20.46
C ASN A 138 0.33 -11.54 20.86
N ASP A 139 0.79 -12.37 19.91
CA ASP A 139 1.79 -13.42 20.19
C ASP A 139 3.14 -12.83 20.63
N HIS A 140 3.35 -11.54 20.41
CA HIS A 140 4.56 -10.83 20.75
C HIS A 140 4.28 -9.68 21.72
N PRO A 141 5.24 -9.33 22.61
CA PRO A 141 5.06 -8.21 23.54
C PRO A 141 4.75 -6.91 22.81
N SER A 142 3.67 -6.26 23.22
CA SER A 142 3.23 -4.96 22.68
C SER A 142 2.61 -4.13 23.80
N VAL A 143 2.71 -2.81 23.67
CA VAL A 143 2.00 -1.86 24.54
C VAL A 143 0.55 -1.65 24.11
N ILE A 144 0.19 -2.17 22.95
CA ILE A 144 -1.17 -2.11 22.39
C ILE A 144 -1.76 -3.51 22.47
N ASP A 145 -2.98 -3.62 23.00
CA ASP A 145 -3.79 -4.81 22.85
C ASP A 145 -4.41 -4.82 21.44
N HIS A 146 -3.81 -5.58 20.53
CA HIS A 146 -4.26 -5.68 19.14
C HIS A 146 -5.58 -6.43 18.99
N ASP A 147 -5.99 -7.23 19.99
CA ASP A 147 -7.28 -7.92 19.97
C ASP A 147 -8.44 -7.06 20.48
N ALA A 148 -8.14 -5.92 21.09
CA ALA A 148 -9.17 -5.01 21.58
C ALA A 148 -10.14 -4.61 20.45
N PRO A 149 -11.44 -4.48 20.73
CA PRO A 149 -12.43 -4.01 19.75
C PRO A 149 -12.13 -2.61 19.18
N THR A 150 -11.32 -1.83 19.90
CA THR A 150 -10.89 -0.47 19.54
C THR A 150 -9.47 -0.43 18.97
N SER A 151 -8.82 -1.58 18.80
CA SER A 151 -7.49 -1.65 18.17
C SER A 151 -7.54 -1.11 16.72
N PRO A 152 -6.45 -0.56 16.20
CA PRO A 152 -6.39 -0.11 14.80
C PRO A 152 -6.82 -1.20 13.81
N GLU A 153 -6.44 -2.45 14.06
CA GLU A 153 -6.77 -3.63 13.27
C GLU A 153 -8.28 -3.89 13.28
N SER A 154 -8.90 -3.87 14.45
CA SER A 154 -10.35 -4.02 14.59
C SER A 154 -11.09 -2.86 13.93
N VAL A 155 -10.59 -1.64 14.06
CA VAL A 155 -11.19 -0.44 13.45
C VAL A 155 -11.12 -0.53 11.92
N VAL A 156 -10.00 -0.92 11.33
CA VAL A 156 -9.89 -0.98 9.85
C VAL A 156 -10.74 -2.11 9.26
N VAL A 157 -10.82 -3.26 9.92
CA VAL A 157 -11.69 -4.39 9.50
C VAL A 157 -13.17 -4.05 9.70
N GLY A 158 -13.49 -3.24 10.70
CA GLY A 158 -14.85 -2.83 11.04
C GLY A 158 -15.48 -3.68 12.13
N GLY A 159 -14.69 -4.39 12.92
CA GLY A 159 -15.10 -5.15 14.09
C GLY A 159 -13.95 -5.95 14.70
N PRO A 160 -14.19 -6.56 15.90
CA PRO A 160 -13.14 -7.27 16.63
C PRO A 160 -12.50 -8.37 15.79
N ILE A 161 -11.18 -8.35 15.64
CA ILE A 161 -10.45 -9.25 14.72
C ILE A 161 -10.49 -10.72 15.18
N GLN A 162 -10.72 -10.99 16.46
CA GLN A 162 -10.84 -12.36 16.98
C GLN A 162 -12.28 -12.89 16.93
N ASP A 163 -13.28 -12.05 16.65
CA ASP A 163 -14.68 -12.46 16.55
C ASP A 163 -14.89 -13.29 15.26
N PRO A 164 -15.45 -14.51 15.36
CA PRO A 164 -15.70 -15.37 14.21
C PRO A 164 -16.52 -14.72 13.08
N ARG A 165 -17.39 -13.76 13.40
CA ARG A 165 -18.20 -13.01 12.43
C ARG A 165 -17.36 -12.19 11.45
N TYR A 166 -16.15 -11.81 11.83
CA TYR A 166 -15.23 -11.03 11.01
C TYR A 166 -14.10 -11.86 10.38
N ARG A 167 -14.10 -13.19 10.60
CA ARG A 167 -13.02 -14.09 10.13
C ARG A 167 -12.67 -13.89 8.66
N ASP A 168 -13.67 -13.88 7.79
CA ASP A 168 -13.43 -13.81 6.36
C ASP A 168 -12.87 -12.42 5.95
N LYS A 169 -13.34 -11.36 6.58
CA LYS A 169 -12.79 -10.01 6.37
C LYS A 169 -11.35 -9.90 6.85
N VAL A 170 -11.04 -10.46 8.02
CA VAL A 170 -9.67 -10.48 8.55
C VAL A 170 -8.78 -11.29 7.62
N ASN A 171 -9.20 -12.49 7.19
CA ASN A 171 -8.44 -13.31 6.26
C ASN A 171 -8.18 -12.59 4.93
N ALA A 172 -9.21 -11.95 4.36
CA ALA A 172 -9.08 -11.19 3.12
C ALA A 172 -8.15 -9.98 3.26
N TYR A 173 -7.86 -9.53 4.49
CA TYR A 173 -7.00 -8.38 4.75
C TYR A 173 -5.66 -8.77 5.42
N ASN A 174 -5.39 -10.06 5.58
CA ASN A 174 -4.13 -10.59 6.10
C ASN A 174 -3.19 -10.98 4.95
N PRO A 175 -2.01 -10.37 4.81
CA PRO A 175 -1.02 -10.74 3.80
C PRO A 175 -0.68 -12.23 3.79
N VAL A 176 -0.55 -12.85 4.97
CA VAL A 176 -0.21 -14.28 5.11
C VAL A 176 -1.21 -15.20 4.40
N THR A 177 -2.47 -14.79 4.24
CA THR A 177 -3.50 -15.55 3.52
C THR A 177 -3.15 -15.77 2.05
N TYR A 178 -2.37 -14.89 1.45
CA TYR A 178 -2.00 -14.91 0.03
C TYR A 178 -0.60 -15.45 -0.23
N VAL A 179 0.11 -15.88 0.82
CA VAL A 179 1.43 -16.49 0.67
C VAL A 179 1.25 -17.93 0.19
N ASP A 180 1.71 -18.19 -1.02
CA ASP A 180 1.71 -19.52 -1.63
C ASP A 180 3.16 -19.95 -1.88
N ALA A 181 3.55 -21.09 -1.32
CA ALA A 181 4.89 -21.65 -1.48
C ALA A 181 5.24 -21.98 -2.94
N SER A 182 4.26 -22.07 -3.83
CA SER A 182 4.46 -22.29 -5.29
C SER A 182 4.85 -21.01 -6.05
N ARG A 183 4.63 -19.83 -5.45
CA ARG A 183 5.02 -18.54 -6.04
C ARG A 183 6.44 -18.17 -5.58
N ARG A 184 7.44 -18.78 -6.18
CA ARG A 184 8.87 -18.44 -6.02
C ARG A 184 9.37 -17.66 -7.22
#